data_9a085cd37f83a981534576df5c321ad9
#
_entry.id   9a085cd37f83a981534576df5c321ad9
#
_cell.length_a   1.000
_cell.length_b   1.000
_cell.length_c   1.000
_cell.angle_alpha   90.00
_cell.angle_beta   90.00
_cell.angle_gamma   90.00
#
_symmetry.space_group_name_H-M   'P 1'
#
loop_
_entity.id
_entity.type
_entity.pdbx_description
1 polymer ?
#
loop_
_entity_poly.entity_id
_entity_poly.type
_entity_poly.pdbx_seq_one_letter_code
_entity_poly.pdbx_strand_id
1 'polypeptide(L)'
;MLKSLNYSGISLTLLNILASVLFSIFLTHTLTNNTDALNLVANVFSILSGFLLLVITMSGENSTLMNNLSKLDAANQEIRFLMRFNKYYALFLLYILTLALIFVFYLISKDKENTSQYFILFKKSIGYIISFLTCFSFIQST
;
A
#
# COMPACT_ATOMS: atom_id res chain seq x y z
N MET A 1 17.26 -14.69 -24.16
CA MET A 1 17.96 -14.28 -22.92
C MET A 1 16.98 -14.39 -21.76
N LEU A 2 17.03 -15.45 -20.99
CA LEU A 2 16.25 -15.59 -19.77
C LEU A 2 16.82 -14.58 -18.76
N LYS A 3 16.04 -13.51 -18.49
CA LYS A 3 16.29 -12.59 -17.39
C LYS A 3 16.45 -13.46 -16.14
N SER A 4 17.60 -13.43 -15.50
CA SER A 4 17.82 -14.14 -14.24
C SER A 4 16.72 -13.68 -13.28
N LEU A 5 15.75 -14.55 -13.06
CA LEU A 5 14.68 -14.33 -12.08
C LEU A 5 15.35 -14.06 -10.74
N ASN A 6 15.10 -12.88 -10.19
CA ASN A 6 15.64 -12.51 -8.89
C ASN A 6 14.88 -13.28 -7.80
N TYR A 7 15.30 -14.55 -7.58
CA TYR A 7 14.69 -15.50 -6.66
C TYR A 7 14.53 -14.90 -5.24
N SER A 8 15.50 -14.09 -4.82
CA SER A 8 15.44 -13.39 -3.54
C SER A 8 14.29 -12.40 -3.46
N GLY A 9 14.06 -11.59 -4.50
CA GLY A 9 12.95 -10.64 -4.54
C GLY A 9 11.59 -11.33 -4.59
N ILE A 10 11.48 -12.43 -5.36
CA ILE A 10 10.24 -13.22 -5.47
C ILE A 10 9.92 -13.90 -4.15
N SER A 11 10.92 -14.49 -3.49
CA SER A 11 10.77 -15.13 -2.19
C SER A 11 10.30 -14.14 -1.11
N LEU A 12 10.88 -12.93 -1.09
CA LEU A 12 10.51 -11.89 -0.14
C LEU A 12 9.06 -11.40 -0.35
N THR A 13 8.65 -11.24 -1.60
CA THR A 13 7.28 -10.83 -1.95
C THR A 13 6.27 -11.93 -1.57
N LEU A 14 6.61 -13.18 -1.82
CA LEU A 14 5.77 -14.31 -1.46
C LEU A 14 5.59 -14.41 0.07
N LEU A 15 6.68 -14.22 0.83
CA LEU A 15 6.68 -14.19 2.28
C LEU A 15 5.79 -13.05 2.81
N ASN A 16 5.87 -11.87 2.19
CA ASN A 16 5.01 -10.73 2.53
C ASN A 16 3.52 -11.04 2.31
N ILE A 17 3.18 -11.62 1.17
CA ILE A 17 1.79 -12.02 0.86
C ILE A 17 1.30 -13.05 1.89
N LEU A 18 2.12 -14.05 2.21
CA LEU A 18 1.76 -15.09 3.18
C LEU A 18 1.55 -14.51 4.58
N ALA A 19 2.43 -13.64 5.04
CA ALA A 19 2.29 -12.94 6.33
C ALA A 19 1.02 -12.07 6.35
N SER A 20 0.71 -11.36 5.26
CA SER A 20 -0.47 -10.51 5.15
C SER A 20 -1.77 -11.32 5.16
N VAL A 21 -1.78 -12.49 4.54
CA VAL A 21 -2.94 -13.42 4.58
C VAL A 21 -3.15 -13.94 6.00
N LEU A 22 -2.09 -14.38 6.67
CA LEU A 22 -2.17 -14.84 8.06
C LEU A 22 -2.68 -13.73 8.99
N PHE A 23 -2.14 -12.51 8.85
CA PHE A 23 -2.61 -11.35 9.60
C PHE A 23 -4.10 -11.08 9.33
N SER A 24 -4.54 -11.14 8.09
CA SER A 24 -5.93 -10.94 7.73
C SER A 24 -6.84 -11.97 8.39
N ILE A 25 -6.47 -13.24 8.40
CA ILE A 25 -7.30 -14.30 8.98
C ILE A 25 -7.41 -14.16 10.50
N PHE A 26 -6.30 -13.89 11.20
CA PHE A 26 -6.27 -13.91 12.66
C PHE A 26 -6.65 -12.59 13.31
N LEU A 27 -6.27 -11.45 12.70
CA LEU A 27 -6.40 -10.14 13.33
C LEU A 27 -7.51 -9.25 12.76
N THR A 28 -8.22 -9.66 11.70
CA THR A 28 -9.30 -8.85 11.13
C THR A 28 -10.36 -8.50 12.17
N HIS A 29 -10.80 -9.47 12.97
CA HIS A 29 -11.82 -9.23 14.00
C HIS A 29 -11.36 -8.20 15.03
N THR A 30 -10.11 -8.28 15.46
CA THR A 30 -9.54 -7.33 16.43
C THR A 30 -9.39 -5.94 15.83
N LEU A 31 -8.93 -5.85 14.59
CA LEU A 31 -8.73 -4.57 13.90
C LEU A 31 -10.06 -3.89 13.58
N THR A 32 -11.05 -4.60 13.04
CA THR A 32 -12.32 -4.02 12.61
C THR A 32 -13.26 -3.66 13.75
N ASN A 33 -13.14 -4.35 14.89
CA ASN A 33 -13.92 -4.03 16.10
C ASN A 33 -13.28 -2.96 16.98
N ASN A 34 -12.02 -2.62 16.72
CA ASN A 34 -11.30 -1.57 17.44
C ASN A 34 -11.21 -0.30 16.60
N THR A 35 -12.10 0.64 16.89
CA THR A 35 -12.18 1.94 16.19
C THR A 35 -10.87 2.73 16.30
N ASP A 36 -10.21 2.64 17.46
CA ASP A 36 -8.94 3.35 17.69
C ASP A 36 -7.80 2.75 16.86
N ALA A 37 -7.78 1.43 16.68
CA ALA A 37 -6.82 0.77 15.81
C ALA A 37 -7.01 1.16 14.35
N LEU A 38 -8.25 1.22 13.87
CA LEU A 38 -8.55 1.70 12.51
C LEU A 38 -8.17 3.16 12.31
N ASN A 39 -8.46 4.02 13.30
CA ASN A 39 -8.06 5.43 13.28
C ASN A 39 -6.52 5.57 13.25
N LEU A 40 -5.81 4.77 14.02
CA LEU A 40 -4.35 4.76 14.02
C LEU A 40 -3.81 4.40 12.63
N VAL A 41 -4.33 3.35 12.01
CA VAL A 41 -3.95 2.93 10.65
C VAL A 41 -4.23 4.06 9.65
N ALA A 42 -5.41 4.66 9.71
CA ALA A 42 -5.78 5.77 8.82
C ALA A 42 -4.84 6.98 8.99
N ASN A 43 -4.51 7.36 10.23
CA ASN A 43 -3.60 8.47 10.51
C ASN A 43 -2.18 8.19 10.00
N VAL A 44 -1.65 6.99 10.28
CA VAL A 44 -0.32 6.60 9.82
C VAL A 44 -0.26 6.59 8.29
N PHE A 45 -1.25 6.00 7.62
CA PHE A 45 -1.27 5.96 6.15
C PHE A 45 -1.48 7.33 5.51
N SER A 46 -2.23 8.23 6.14
CA SER A 46 -2.35 9.62 5.70
C SER A 46 -1.02 10.35 5.74
N ILE A 47 -0.26 10.19 6.82
CA ILE A 47 1.06 10.81 6.97
C ILE A 47 2.04 10.21 5.95
N LEU A 48 2.07 8.88 5.82
CA LEU A 48 2.94 8.19 4.86
C LEU A 48 2.61 8.54 3.41
N SER A 49 1.33 8.66 3.05
CA SER A 49 0.95 9.07 1.70
C SER A 49 1.33 10.51 1.41
N GLY A 50 1.19 11.43 2.36
CA GLY A 50 1.67 12.81 2.23
C GLY A 50 3.18 12.88 2.05
N PHE A 51 3.93 12.10 2.82
CA PHE A 51 5.39 12.00 2.68
C PHE A 51 5.80 11.42 1.33
N LEU A 52 5.14 10.34 0.87
CA LEU A 52 5.42 9.73 -0.44
C LEU A 52 5.12 10.70 -1.59
N LEU A 53 4.03 11.45 -1.48
CA LEU A 53 3.70 12.48 -2.48
C LEU A 53 4.80 13.53 -2.57
N LEU A 54 5.33 13.98 -1.44
CA LEU A 54 6.45 14.91 -1.38
C LEU A 54 7.71 14.33 -2.03
N VAL A 55 8.04 13.06 -1.74
CA VAL A 55 9.19 12.38 -2.37
C VAL A 55 9.00 12.27 -3.88
N ILE A 56 7.79 11.94 -4.35
CA ILE A 56 7.46 11.84 -5.78
C ILE A 56 7.64 13.19 -6.47
N THR A 57 7.14 14.28 -5.90
CA THR A 57 7.24 15.62 -6.46
C THR A 57 8.68 16.12 -6.51
N MET A 58 9.43 15.97 -5.42
CA MET A 58 10.86 16.36 -5.37
C MET A 58 11.73 15.53 -6.33
N SER A 59 11.38 14.25 -6.53
CA SER A 59 12.11 13.40 -7.47
C SER A 59 11.93 13.84 -8.93
N GLY A 60 10.77 14.43 -9.28
CA GLY A 60 10.51 14.98 -10.62
C GLY A 60 11.39 16.18 -10.96
N GLU A 61 11.71 17.03 -9.99
CA GLU A 61 12.55 18.21 -10.19
C GLU A 61 14.03 17.86 -10.44
N ASN A 62 14.53 16.77 -9.85
CA ASN A 62 15.91 16.31 -10.03
C ASN A 62 16.23 15.81 -11.45
N SER A 63 15.24 15.55 -12.28
CA SER A 63 15.45 15.14 -13.68
C SER A 63 16.13 16.23 -14.53
N THR A 64 16.00 17.49 -14.13
CA THR A 64 16.62 18.62 -14.82
C THR A 64 18.14 18.73 -14.61
N LEU A 65 18.67 18.11 -13.53
CA LEU A 65 20.09 18.09 -13.23
C LEU A 65 20.87 17.03 -14.04
N MET A 66 20.19 16.15 -14.76
CA MET A 66 20.81 15.06 -15.55
C MET A 66 21.44 15.54 -16.86
N ASN A 67 21.27 16.79 -17.25
CA ASN A 67 21.75 17.31 -18.55
C ASN A 67 23.30 17.37 -18.67
N ASN A 68 24.04 17.15 -17.58
CA ASN A 68 25.51 17.25 -17.57
C ASN A 68 26.22 15.89 -17.58
N LEU A 69 25.48 14.78 -17.70
CA LEU A 69 26.03 13.42 -17.66
C LEU A 69 26.28 12.86 -19.08
N SER A 70 27.21 11.91 -19.19
CA SER A 70 27.39 11.18 -20.45
C SER A 70 26.09 10.44 -20.82
N LYS A 71 25.80 10.30 -22.13
CA LYS A 71 24.54 9.70 -22.63
C LYS A 71 24.25 8.32 -22.03
N LEU A 72 25.29 7.53 -21.76
CA LEU A 72 25.17 6.19 -21.21
C LEU A 72 24.87 6.20 -19.71
N ASP A 73 25.47 7.09 -18.97
CA ASP A 73 25.24 7.25 -17.54
C ASP A 73 23.87 7.87 -17.27
N ALA A 74 23.43 8.81 -18.11
CA ALA A 74 22.11 9.40 -18.06
C ALA A 74 21.01 8.35 -18.27
N ALA A 75 21.14 7.47 -19.28
CA ALA A 75 20.18 6.40 -19.55
C ALA A 75 20.10 5.39 -18.38
N ASN A 76 21.21 5.01 -17.78
CA ASN A 76 21.24 4.11 -16.65
C ASN A 76 20.66 4.73 -15.37
N GLN A 77 20.83 6.03 -15.17
CA GLN A 77 20.24 6.76 -14.06
C GLN A 77 18.73 6.95 -14.25
N GLU A 78 18.27 7.24 -15.46
CA GLU A 78 16.86 7.34 -15.80
C GLU A 78 16.11 6.03 -15.51
N ILE A 79 16.65 4.90 -15.93
CA ILE A 79 16.04 3.58 -15.66
C ILE A 79 15.95 3.32 -14.14
N ARG A 80 17.00 3.61 -13.38
CA ARG A 80 16.99 3.45 -11.92
C ARG A 80 15.99 4.40 -11.25
N PHE A 81 15.90 5.61 -11.73
CA PHE A 81 14.94 6.61 -11.26
C PHE A 81 13.50 6.14 -11.52
N LEU A 82 13.18 5.72 -12.75
CA LEU A 82 11.85 5.23 -13.10
C LEU A 82 11.42 4.01 -12.28
N MET A 83 12.36 3.08 -12.01
CA MET A 83 12.05 1.92 -11.17
C MET A 83 11.72 2.32 -9.72
N ARG A 84 12.47 3.26 -9.14
CA ARG A 84 12.20 3.76 -7.78
C ARG A 84 10.90 4.56 -7.73
N PHE A 85 10.70 5.43 -8.70
CA PHE A 85 9.49 6.25 -8.83
C PHE A 85 8.25 5.37 -8.93
N ASN A 86 8.27 4.35 -9.78
CA ASN A 86 7.16 3.42 -9.93
C ASN A 86 6.85 2.66 -8.65
N LYS A 87 7.89 2.27 -7.89
CA LYS A 87 7.72 1.62 -6.59
C LYS A 87 7.02 2.54 -5.58
N TYR A 88 7.47 3.79 -5.45
CA TYR A 88 6.87 4.76 -4.52
C TYR A 88 5.45 5.16 -4.93
N TYR A 89 5.22 5.30 -6.23
CA TYR A 89 3.90 5.59 -6.76
C TYR A 89 2.90 4.44 -6.49
N ALA A 90 3.31 3.21 -6.71
CA ALA A 90 2.49 2.03 -6.39
C ALA A 90 2.17 1.97 -4.88
N LEU A 91 3.14 2.24 -4.02
CA LEU A 91 2.95 2.27 -2.57
C LEU A 91 2.00 3.39 -2.14
N PHE A 92 2.11 4.57 -2.74
CA PHE A 92 1.20 5.69 -2.52
C PHE A 92 -0.25 5.33 -2.90
N LEU A 93 -0.46 4.73 -4.07
CA LEU A 93 -1.78 4.26 -4.48
C LEU A 93 -2.35 3.22 -3.51
N LEU A 94 -1.52 2.33 -3.00
CA LEU A 94 -1.90 1.33 -2.02
C LEU A 94 -2.40 1.97 -0.71
N TYR A 95 -1.73 3.00 -0.21
CA TYR A 95 -2.15 3.74 0.97
C TYR A 95 -3.48 4.46 0.75
N ILE A 96 -3.64 5.15 -0.39
CA ILE A 96 -4.89 5.83 -0.73
C ILE A 96 -6.05 4.84 -0.86
N LEU A 97 -5.82 3.70 -1.49
CA LEU A 97 -6.83 2.63 -1.59
C LEU A 97 -7.25 2.11 -0.21
N THR A 98 -6.28 1.89 0.69
CA THR A 98 -6.56 1.42 2.05
C THR A 98 -7.36 2.46 2.83
N LEU A 99 -7.01 3.75 2.72
CA LEU A 99 -7.76 4.85 3.34
C LEU A 99 -9.20 4.95 2.83
N ALA A 100 -9.39 4.81 1.52
CA ALA A 100 -10.71 4.81 0.90
C ALA A 100 -11.57 3.63 1.41
N LEU A 101 -10.98 2.44 1.55
CA LEU A 101 -11.68 1.28 2.09
C LEU A 101 -12.02 1.43 3.57
N ILE A 102 -11.13 2.02 4.39
CA ILE A 102 -11.43 2.33 5.80
C ILE A 102 -12.60 3.30 5.87
N PHE A 103 -12.62 4.33 5.03
CA PHE A 103 -13.72 5.29 4.97
C PHE A 103 -15.05 4.61 4.63
N VAL A 104 -15.07 3.77 3.59
CA VAL A 104 -16.26 2.98 3.21
C VAL A 104 -16.70 2.07 4.36
N PHE A 105 -15.75 1.43 5.03
CA PHE A 105 -16.04 0.56 6.19
C PHE A 105 -16.71 1.34 7.32
N TYR A 106 -16.27 2.57 7.60
CA TYR A 106 -16.90 3.43 8.61
C TYR A 106 -18.33 3.80 8.22
N LEU A 107 -18.56 4.17 6.95
CA LEU A 107 -19.92 4.49 6.47
C LEU A 107 -20.85 3.31 6.66
N ILE A 108 -20.42 2.12 6.25
CA ILE A 108 -21.19 0.88 6.37
C ILE A 108 -21.42 0.51 7.84
N SER A 109 -20.44 0.73 8.71
CA SER A 109 -20.53 0.39 10.13
C SER A 109 -21.49 1.28 10.90
N LYS A 110 -21.72 2.50 10.44
CA LYS A 110 -22.69 3.43 11.03
C LYS A 110 -24.14 3.16 10.62
N ASP A 111 -24.35 2.51 9.48
CA ASP A 111 -25.67 2.17 8.98
C ASP A 111 -26.20 0.94 9.72
N LYS A 112 -26.89 1.17 10.83
CA LYS A 112 -27.46 0.12 11.71
C LYS A 112 -28.79 -0.45 11.20
N GLU A 113 -29.42 0.18 10.20
CA GLU A 113 -30.77 -0.19 9.74
C GLU A 113 -30.76 -1.38 8.77
N ASN A 114 -29.64 -1.65 8.14
CA ASN A 114 -29.53 -2.72 7.13
C ASN A 114 -29.04 -4.05 7.74
N THR A 115 -29.96 -4.87 8.19
CA THR A 115 -29.70 -6.22 8.75
C THR A 115 -29.66 -7.32 7.67
N SER A 116 -29.56 -6.96 6.39
CA SER A 116 -29.49 -7.92 5.29
C SER A 116 -28.24 -8.80 5.42
N GLN A 117 -28.39 -10.10 5.22
CA GLN A 117 -27.30 -11.08 5.27
C GLN A 117 -26.18 -10.74 4.27
N TYR A 118 -26.52 -10.20 3.11
CA TYR A 118 -25.57 -9.72 2.11
C TYR A 118 -24.73 -8.54 2.60
N PHE A 119 -25.33 -7.64 3.37
CA PHE A 119 -24.66 -6.48 3.94
C PHE A 119 -23.62 -6.87 5.00
N ILE A 120 -23.95 -7.85 5.84
CA ILE A 120 -23.02 -8.40 6.86
C ILE A 120 -21.83 -9.08 6.18
N LEU A 121 -22.07 -9.87 5.13
CA LEU A 121 -21.02 -10.52 4.34
C LEU A 121 -20.11 -9.50 3.65
N PHE A 122 -20.69 -8.46 3.07
CA PHE A 122 -19.96 -7.38 2.42
C PHE A 122 -19.06 -6.62 3.40
N LYS A 123 -19.60 -6.25 4.56
CA LYS A 123 -18.84 -5.61 5.65
C LYS A 123 -17.67 -6.48 6.10
N LYS A 124 -17.90 -7.77 6.29
CA LYS A 124 -16.86 -8.73 6.69
C LYS A 124 -15.77 -8.85 5.63
N SER A 125 -16.13 -8.92 4.35
CA SER A 125 -15.19 -8.98 3.22
C SER A 125 -14.31 -7.73 3.15
N ILE A 126 -14.88 -6.54 3.30
CA ILE A 126 -14.11 -5.28 3.36
C ILE A 126 -13.14 -5.29 4.54
N GLY A 127 -13.55 -5.77 5.71
CA GLY A 127 -12.68 -5.90 6.86
C GLY A 127 -11.43 -6.76 6.59
N TYR A 128 -11.60 -7.90 5.93
CA TYR A 128 -10.48 -8.77 5.54
C TYR A 128 -9.54 -8.08 4.54
N ILE A 129 -10.09 -7.37 3.56
CA ILE A 129 -9.30 -6.63 2.57
C ILE A 129 -8.49 -5.52 3.25
N ILE A 130 -9.09 -4.74 4.15
CA ILE A 130 -8.41 -3.69 4.91
C ILE A 130 -7.25 -4.28 5.73
N SER A 131 -7.48 -5.37 6.45
CA SER A 131 -6.45 -6.03 7.25
C SER A 131 -5.29 -6.54 6.40
N PHE A 132 -5.59 -7.16 5.26
CA PHE A 132 -4.60 -7.62 4.31
C PHE A 132 -3.77 -6.46 3.76
N LEU A 133 -4.42 -5.42 3.27
CA LEU A 133 -3.75 -4.25 2.70
C LEU A 133 -2.91 -3.51 3.73
N THR A 134 -3.40 -3.40 4.97
CA THR A 134 -2.67 -2.77 6.06
C THR A 134 -1.35 -3.50 6.31
N CYS A 135 -1.38 -4.80 6.51
CA CYS A 135 -0.18 -5.59 6.76
C CYS A 135 0.77 -5.58 5.55
N PHE A 136 0.21 -5.80 4.34
CA PHE A 136 0.99 -5.80 3.10
C PHE A 136 1.71 -4.47 2.87
N SER A 137 1.01 -3.36 3.08
CA SER A 137 1.57 -2.02 2.91
C SER A 137 2.66 -1.71 3.93
N PHE A 138 2.48 -2.13 5.20
CA PHE A 138 3.50 -1.95 6.23
C PHE A 138 4.78 -2.71 5.90
N ILE A 139 4.68 -3.98 5.50
CA ILE A 139 5.86 -4.78 5.16
C ILE A 139 6.53 -4.25 3.88
N GLN A 140 5.74 -3.80 2.91
CA GLN A 140 6.30 -3.24 1.66
C GLN A 140 6.98 -1.88 1.88
N SER A 141 6.59 -1.16 2.92
CA SER A 141 7.18 0.13 3.31
C SER A 141 8.56 -0.02 3.97
N THR A 142 8.78 -1.16 4.63
CA THR A 142 10.07 -1.48 5.23
C THR A 142 11.03 -2.14 4.24
#